data_c74b463231e8d79e0ddcc436220f90a1
#
_entry.id   c74b463231e8d79e0ddcc436220f90a1
#
_cell.length_a   1.000
_cell.length_b   1.000
_cell.length_c   1.000
_cell.angle_alpha   90.00
_cell.angle_beta   90.00
_cell.angle_gamma   90.00
#
_symmetry.space_group_name_H-M   'P 1'
#
loop_
_entity.id
_entity.type
_entity.pdbx_description
1 polymer ?
#
loop_
_entity_poly.entity_id
_entity_poly.type
_entity_poly.pdbx_seq_one_letter_code
_entity_poly.pdbx_strand_id
1 'polypeptide(L)'
;MKRFTLIATLLVVTAVAVAVVAADKEKQKPKETPKESVAVQKADEGDRWMQAKLHSAQQIFAALTQGELETVKKRAQLMAVMNVMEDWLKKKSEFSKKSAYQGQLNAFEFATKELIRHSDDENIDGALEAWVKLSRSCIECHKLIRDPAKQH
;
A
#
# COMPACT_ATOMS: atom_id res chain seq x y z
N MET A 1 -52.24 4.71 34.63
CA MET A 1 -53.13 3.60 34.18
C MET A 1 -52.36 2.78 33.17
N LYS A 2 -51.86 1.74 33.62
CA LYS A 2 -51.69 0.34 33.19
C LYS A 2 -52.19 0.04 31.78
N ARG A 3 -51.29 -0.47 30.91
CA ARG A 3 -51.58 -1.63 30.06
C ARG A 3 -50.25 -2.32 29.66
N PHE A 4 -49.98 -3.38 30.35
CA PHE A 4 -49.08 -4.47 29.97
C PHE A 4 -49.67 -5.20 28.77
N THR A 5 -48.87 -5.48 27.75
CA THR A 5 -49.22 -6.52 26.79
C THR A 5 -47.98 -7.38 26.60
N LEU A 6 -48.05 -8.54 27.24
CA LEU A 6 -47.18 -9.71 26.99
C LEU A 6 -47.44 -10.19 25.56
N ILE A 7 -46.41 -10.40 24.78
CA ILE A 7 -46.43 -11.23 23.59
C ILE A 7 -45.39 -12.33 23.78
N ALA A 8 -45.91 -13.52 23.78
CA ALA A 8 -45.22 -14.77 24.05
C ALA A 8 -44.24 -15.16 22.97
N THR A 9 -43.13 -15.72 23.45
CA THR A 9 -42.09 -16.47 22.77
C THR A 9 -42.61 -17.58 21.87
N LEU A 10 -42.09 -17.66 20.62
CA LEU A 10 -42.10 -18.88 19.83
C LEU A 10 -40.67 -19.23 19.48
N LEU A 11 -40.08 -20.17 20.21
CA LEU A 11 -38.82 -20.84 19.95
C LEU A 11 -39.04 -21.84 18.80
N VAL A 12 -38.45 -21.54 17.63
CA VAL A 12 -38.30 -22.54 16.57
C VAL A 12 -36.83 -23.00 16.59
N VAL A 13 -36.58 -24.18 17.14
CA VAL A 13 -35.33 -24.90 17.10
C VAL A 13 -35.26 -25.61 15.74
N THR A 14 -34.49 -25.11 14.80
CA THR A 14 -34.13 -25.85 13.58
C THR A 14 -32.77 -26.51 13.80
N ALA A 15 -32.77 -27.82 13.97
CA ALA A 15 -31.56 -28.65 13.95
C ALA A 15 -31.04 -28.72 12.52
N VAL A 16 -29.85 -28.10 12.26
CA VAL A 16 -29.12 -28.28 11.02
C VAL A 16 -28.13 -29.43 11.21
N ALA A 17 -28.41 -30.54 10.53
CA ALA A 17 -27.47 -31.68 10.43
C ALA A 17 -26.26 -31.28 9.61
N VAL A 18 -25.08 -31.23 10.23
CA VAL A 18 -23.80 -31.05 9.56
C VAL A 18 -23.35 -32.40 9.01
N ALA A 19 -23.44 -32.59 7.70
CA ALA A 19 -22.82 -33.70 7.00
C ALA A 19 -21.31 -33.45 6.91
N VAL A 20 -20.51 -34.24 7.65
CA VAL A 20 -19.06 -34.28 7.55
C VAL A 20 -18.70 -35.03 6.29
N VAL A 21 -18.27 -34.33 5.24
CA VAL A 21 -17.63 -34.93 4.08
C VAL A 21 -16.14 -35.09 4.41
N ALA A 22 -15.69 -36.32 4.64
CA ALA A 22 -14.30 -36.68 4.73
C ALA A 22 -13.69 -36.59 3.33
N ALA A 23 -12.90 -35.54 3.04
CA ALA A 23 -12.11 -35.45 1.83
C ALA A 23 -10.71 -36.00 2.10
N ASP A 24 -10.35 -37.00 1.30
CA ASP A 24 -9.07 -37.69 1.22
C ASP A 24 -7.89 -36.69 1.10
N LYS A 25 -6.92 -36.81 1.99
CA LYS A 25 -5.65 -36.08 1.91
C LYS A 25 -4.71 -36.83 0.99
N GLU A 26 -4.74 -36.55 -0.28
CA GLU A 26 -3.67 -36.92 -1.19
C GLU A 26 -2.47 -36.00 -0.95
N LYS A 27 -1.39 -36.57 -0.43
CA LYS A 27 -0.10 -35.90 -0.19
C LYS A 27 0.61 -35.66 -1.50
N GLN A 28 0.41 -34.50 -2.12
CA GLN A 28 1.32 -34.01 -3.14
C GLN A 28 2.45 -33.24 -2.47
N LYS A 29 3.64 -33.82 -2.46
CA LYS A 29 4.89 -33.23 -2.00
C LYS A 29 5.46 -32.37 -3.14
N PRO A 30 5.55 -31.04 -3.01
CA PRO A 30 6.20 -30.21 -4.03
C PRO A 30 7.71 -30.46 -4.01
N LYS A 31 8.26 -30.76 -5.17
CA LYS A 31 9.71 -30.89 -5.39
C LYS A 31 10.27 -29.49 -5.60
N GLU A 32 10.68 -28.81 -4.55
CA GLU A 32 11.30 -27.48 -4.60
C GLU A 32 12.72 -27.55 -5.14
N THR A 33 12.99 -26.84 -6.22
CA THR A 33 14.34 -26.50 -6.68
C THR A 33 14.76 -25.17 -6.01
N PRO A 34 15.89 -25.13 -5.27
CA PRO A 34 16.22 -24.01 -4.37
C PRO A 34 16.49 -22.65 -5.07
N LYS A 35 16.68 -22.62 -6.38
CA LYS A 35 16.95 -21.37 -7.14
C LYS A 35 15.69 -20.61 -7.58
N GLU A 36 14.58 -21.31 -7.77
CA GLU A 36 13.33 -20.70 -8.21
C GLU A 36 12.59 -20.02 -7.06
N SER A 37 12.67 -20.59 -5.86
CA SER A 37 12.01 -20.05 -4.66
C SER A 37 12.53 -18.68 -4.22
N VAL A 38 13.84 -18.42 -4.36
CA VAL A 38 14.46 -17.14 -3.97
C VAL A 38 14.10 -16.01 -4.95
N ALA A 39 13.98 -16.30 -6.25
CA ALA A 39 13.59 -15.32 -7.27
C ALA A 39 12.10 -14.94 -7.13
N VAL A 40 11.22 -15.92 -6.88
CA VAL A 40 9.79 -15.70 -6.67
C VAL A 40 9.53 -14.92 -5.37
N GLN A 41 10.24 -15.22 -4.28
CA GLN A 41 10.12 -14.48 -3.02
C GLN A 41 10.55 -13.01 -3.17
N LYS A 42 11.65 -12.72 -3.90
CA LYS A 42 12.08 -11.33 -4.15
C LYS A 42 11.10 -10.53 -5.02
N ALA A 43 10.48 -11.16 -6.02
CA ALA A 43 9.45 -10.52 -6.84
C ALA A 43 8.20 -10.20 -5.99
N ASP A 44 7.78 -11.12 -5.13
CA ASP A 44 6.63 -10.96 -4.24
C ASP A 44 6.85 -9.85 -3.17
N GLU A 45 8.07 -9.70 -2.63
CA GLU A 45 8.40 -8.60 -1.71
C GLU A 45 8.34 -7.23 -2.39
N GLY A 46 8.86 -7.13 -3.63
CA GLY A 46 8.82 -5.88 -4.40
C GLY A 46 7.39 -5.47 -4.76
N ASP A 47 6.54 -6.43 -5.09
CA ASP A 47 5.14 -6.20 -5.43
C ASP A 47 4.33 -5.77 -4.19
N ARG A 48 4.49 -6.45 -3.06
CA ARG A 48 3.87 -6.06 -1.78
C ARG A 48 4.27 -4.65 -1.35
N TRP A 49 5.52 -4.27 -1.56
CA TRP A 49 6.03 -2.94 -1.27
C TRP A 49 5.36 -1.85 -2.11
N MET A 50 5.24 -2.10 -3.42
CA MET A 50 4.54 -1.18 -4.33
C MET A 50 3.05 -1.10 -4.04
N GLN A 51 2.40 -2.21 -3.68
CA GLN A 51 1.00 -2.21 -3.23
C GLN A 51 0.81 -1.39 -1.95
N ALA A 52 1.72 -1.47 -0.98
CA ALA A 52 1.67 -0.66 0.23
C ALA A 52 1.82 0.85 -0.06
N LYS A 53 2.71 1.24 -1.00
CA LYS A 53 2.83 2.63 -1.48
C LYS A 53 1.56 3.10 -2.17
N LEU A 54 0.99 2.28 -3.07
CA LEU A 54 -0.25 2.60 -3.77
C LEU A 54 -1.40 2.79 -2.79
N HIS A 55 -1.56 1.88 -1.83
CA HIS A 55 -2.58 1.98 -0.80
C HIS A 55 -2.46 3.27 0.03
N SER A 56 -1.24 3.62 0.44
CA SER A 56 -0.98 4.87 1.18
C SER A 56 -1.33 6.10 0.33
N ALA A 57 -0.98 6.11 -0.97
CA ALA A 57 -1.33 7.20 -1.88
C ALA A 57 -2.84 7.37 -2.06
N GLN A 58 -3.58 6.26 -2.19
CA GLN A 58 -5.05 6.27 -2.26
C GLN A 58 -5.69 6.81 -0.98
N GLN A 59 -5.16 6.46 0.19
CA GLN A 59 -5.63 6.96 1.47
C GLN A 59 -5.32 8.44 1.66
N ILE A 60 -4.18 8.94 1.18
CA ILE A 60 -3.89 10.39 1.16
C ILE A 60 -4.93 11.12 0.33
N PHE A 61 -5.24 10.64 -0.87
CA PHE A 61 -6.24 11.27 -1.72
C PHE A 61 -7.63 11.28 -1.07
N ALA A 62 -8.06 10.15 -0.52
CA ALA A 62 -9.34 10.07 0.20
C ALA A 62 -9.39 11.05 1.39
N ALA A 63 -8.33 11.13 2.19
CA ALA A 63 -8.22 12.02 3.33
C ALA A 63 -8.23 13.51 2.91
N LEU A 64 -7.54 13.86 1.81
CA LEU A 64 -7.58 15.22 1.25
C LEU A 64 -9.01 15.63 0.85
N THR A 65 -9.78 14.72 0.22
CA THR A 65 -11.18 15.03 -0.16
C THR A 65 -12.12 15.20 1.03
N GLN A 66 -11.73 14.72 2.21
CA GLN A 66 -12.48 14.81 3.45
C GLN A 66 -11.96 15.91 4.39
N GLY A 67 -10.83 16.56 4.03
CA GLY A 67 -10.18 17.55 4.89
C GLY A 67 -9.45 16.95 6.10
N GLU A 68 -9.17 15.65 6.09
CA GLU A 68 -8.54 14.93 7.21
C GLU A 68 -7.00 15.03 7.16
N LEU A 69 -6.45 16.22 7.42
CA LEU A 69 -5.01 16.50 7.31
C LEU A 69 -4.14 15.66 8.23
N GLU A 70 -4.63 15.26 9.40
CA GLU A 70 -3.88 14.35 10.29
C GLU A 70 -3.71 12.96 9.66
N THR A 71 -4.71 12.47 8.93
CA THR A 71 -4.62 11.22 8.17
C THR A 71 -3.63 11.37 7.00
N VAL A 72 -3.67 12.50 6.27
CA VAL A 72 -2.71 12.83 5.21
C VAL A 72 -1.28 12.77 5.75
N LYS A 73 -1.01 13.44 6.87
CA LYS A 73 0.29 13.47 7.54
C LYS A 73 0.80 12.06 7.88
N LYS A 74 -0.01 11.26 8.57
CA LYS A 74 0.35 9.89 8.95
C LYS A 74 0.71 9.02 7.76
N ARG A 75 -0.04 9.11 6.66
CA ARG A 75 0.24 8.35 5.44
C ARG A 75 1.48 8.86 4.71
N ALA A 76 1.71 10.16 4.66
CA ALA A 76 2.91 10.75 4.10
C ALA A 76 4.17 10.33 4.89
N GLN A 77 4.12 10.32 6.22
CA GLN A 77 5.22 9.83 7.07
C GLN A 77 5.54 8.36 6.78
N LEU A 78 4.52 7.51 6.65
CA LEU A 78 4.72 6.10 6.27
C LEU A 78 5.39 5.98 4.89
N MET A 79 4.96 6.77 3.91
CA MET A 79 5.55 6.78 2.57
C MET A 79 7.01 7.28 2.58
N ALA A 80 7.35 8.26 3.43
CA ALA A 80 8.73 8.72 3.60
C ALA A 80 9.64 7.59 4.13
N VAL A 81 9.19 6.84 5.14
CA VAL A 81 9.91 5.66 5.64
C VAL A 81 10.09 4.61 4.56
N MET A 82 9.04 4.32 3.80
CA MET A 82 9.11 3.37 2.68
C MET A 82 10.13 3.80 1.63
N ASN A 83 10.27 5.10 1.35
CA ASN A 83 11.24 5.61 0.37
C ASN A 83 12.68 5.39 0.83
N VAL A 84 12.98 5.65 2.10
CA VAL A 84 14.31 5.41 2.68
C VAL A 84 14.67 3.93 2.62
N MET A 85 13.74 3.05 2.97
CA MET A 85 13.95 1.60 2.91
C MET A 85 14.14 1.11 1.47
N GLU A 86 13.43 1.66 0.50
CA GLU A 86 13.62 1.33 -0.92
C GLU A 86 15.02 1.69 -1.40
N ASP A 87 15.51 2.89 -1.09
CA ASP A 87 16.87 3.31 -1.44
C ASP A 87 17.90 2.35 -0.83
N TRP A 88 17.74 1.99 0.43
CA TRP A 88 18.64 1.05 1.11
C TRP A 88 18.62 -0.36 0.50
N LEU A 89 17.42 -0.92 0.24
CA LEU A 89 17.26 -2.26 -0.33
C LEU A 89 17.78 -2.35 -1.76
N LYS A 90 17.63 -1.30 -2.56
CA LYS A 90 18.05 -1.26 -3.97
C LYS A 90 19.46 -0.78 -4.20
N LYS A 91 20.19 -0.34 -3.18
CA LYS A 91 21.56 0.21 -3.27
C LYS A 91 22.55 -0.68 -4.03
N LYS A 92 22.30 -1.98 -4.09
CA LYS A 92 23.13 -2.97 -4.82
C LYS A 92 22.68 -3.23 -6.25
N SER A 93 21.58 -2.64 -6.73
CA SER A 93 21.12 -2.83 -8.10
C SER A 93 21.79 -1.81 -9.03
N GLU A 94 22.14 -2.22 -10.24
CA GLU A 94 22.65 -1.29 -11.27
C GLU A 94 21.66 -0.16 -11.58
N PHE A 95 20.38 -0.43 -11.44
CA PHE A 95 19.31 0.52 -11.66
C PHE A 95 19.36 1.69 -10.66
N SER A 96 19.66 1.41 -9.39
CA SER A 96 19.73 2.43 -8.33
C SER A 96 20.86 3.44 -8.52
N LYS A 97 21.88 3.10 -9.31
CA LYS A 97 23.01 3.99 -9.61
C LYS A 97 22.69 5.04 -10.66
N LYS A 98 21.56 4.92 -11.37
CA LYS A 98 21.19 5.86 -12.42
C LYS A 98 20.68 7.17 -11.83
N SER A 99 21.22 8.29 -12.29
CA SER A 99 20.87 9.62 -11.81
C SER A 99 19.38 9.96 -11.97
N ALA A 100 18.75 9.52 -13.06
CA ALA A 100 17.33 9.71 -13.30
C ALA A 100 16.48 9.01 -12.25
N TYR A 101 16.83 7.79 -11.84
CA TYR A 101 16.13 7.06 -10.78
C TYR A 101 16.29 7.75 -9.42
N GLN A 102 17.51 8.14 -9.08
CA GLN A 102 17.77 8.90 -7.84
C GLN A 102 17.02 10.23 -7.82
N GLY A 103 16.93 10.91 -8.97
CA GLY A 103 16.11 12.12 -9.11
C GLY A 103 14.65 11.90 -8.75
N GLN A 104 14.05 10.75 -9.12
CA GLN A 104 12.67 10.44 -8.76
C GLN A 104 12.50 10.07 -7.28
N LEU A 105 13.46 9.38 -6.66
CA LEU A 105 13.46 9.14 -5.21
C LEU A 105 13.54 10.45 -4.43
N ASN A 106 14.38 11.39 -4.86
CA ASN A 106 14.50 12.71 -4.23
C ASN A 106 13.21 13.54 -4.42
N ALA A 107 12.60 13.50 -5.60
CA ALA A 107 11.32 14.17 -5.86
C ALA A 107 10.20 13.60 -4.98
N PHE A 108 10.17 12.28 -4.80
CA PHE A 108 9.24 11.60 -3.90
C PHE A 108 9.46 12.03 -2.45
N GLU A 109 10.69 12.03 -1.97
CA GLU A 109 11.05 12.47 -0.62
C GLU A 109 10.63 13.93 -0.39
N PHE A 110 10.92 14.82 -1.33
CA PHE A 110 10.52 16.22 -1.24
C PHE A 110 9.00 16.34 -1.14
N ALA A 111 8.25 15.66 -2.01
CA ALA A 111 6.79 15.74 -2.02
C ALA A 111 6.16 15.18 -0.73
N THR A 112 6.72 14.11 -0.15
CA THR A 112 6.24 13.58 1.14
C THR A 112 6.52 14.54 2.29
N LYS A 113 7.67 15.22 2.31
CA LYS A 113 7.98 16.26 3.29
C LYS A 113 7.04 17.46 3.19
N GLU A 114 6.73 17.91 1.96
CA GLU A 114 5.76 18.97 1.72
C GLU A 114 4.34 18.58 2.19
N LEU A 115 3.91 17.35 1.92
CA LEU A 115 2.64 16.83 2.44
C LEU A 115 2.57 16.91 3.96
N ILE A 116 3.62 16.47 4.65
CA ILE A 116 3.69 16.52 6.11
C ILE A 116 3.62 17.97 6.59
N ARG A 117 4.42 18.86 6.01
CA ARG A 117 4.50 20.27 6.38
C ARG A 117 3.14 20.98 6.19
N HIS A 118 2.53 20.84 5.01
CA HIS A 118 1.24 21.48 4.74
C HIS A 118 0.12 20.90 5.61
N SER A 119 0.20 19.63 6.00
CA SER A 119 -0.75 19.04 6.93
C SER A 119 -0.59 19.61 8.34
N ASP A 120 0.64 19.86 8.79
CA ASP A 120 0.92 20.52 10.07
C ASP A 120 0.47 21.99 10.09
N ASP A 121 0.58 22.67 8.94
CA ASP A 121 0.16 24.06 8.74
C ASP A 121 -1.36 24.20 8.49
N GLU A 122 -2.12 23.12 8.56
CA GLU A 122 -3.57 23.05 8.23
C GLU A 122 -3.91 23.61 6.84
N ASN A 123 -2.96 23.55 5.90
CA ASN A 123 -3.05 24.05 4.54
C ASN A 123 -3.44 22.95 3.55
N ILE A 124 -4.75 22.79 3.33
CA ILE A 124 -5.31 21.75 2.44
C ILE A 124 -4.89 21.95 0.97
N ASP A 125 -4.83 23.18 0.48
CA ASP A 125 -4.46 23.47 -0.91
C ASP A 125 -2.99 23.14 -1.16
N GLY A 126 -2.10 23.52 -0.24
CA GLY A 126 -0.69 23.15 -0.30
C GLY A 126 -0.47 21.64 -0.19
N ALA A 127 -1.25 20.95 0.64
CA ALA A 127 -1.21 19.49 0.73
C ALA A 127 -1.67 18.82 -0.58
N LEU A 128 -2.69 19.35 -1.24
CA LEU A 128 -3.14 18.87 -2.55
C LEU A 128 -2.05 19.06 -3.63
N GLU A 129 -1.39 20.22 -3.66
CA GLU A 129 -0.28 20.44 -4.60
C GLU A 129 0.88 19.49 -4.36
N ALA A 130 1.23 19.24 -3.10
CA ALA A 130 2.26 18.29 -2.72
C ALA A 130 1.89 16.85 -3.13
N TRP A 131 0.61 16.47 -2.97
CA TRP A 131 0.10 15.17 -3.43
C TRP A 131 0.20 15.00 -4.95
N VAL A 132 -0.06 16.04 -5.72
CA VAL A 132 0.11 16.01 -7.18
C VAL A 132 1.58 15.80 -7.55
N LYS A 133 2.51 16.47 -6.86
CA LYS A 133 3.96 16.28 -7.05
C LYS A 133 4.38 14.84 -6.72
N LEU A 134 3.88 14.29 -5.61
CA LEU A 134 4.10 12.91 -5.20
C LEU A 134 3.63 11.92 -6.27
N SER A 135 2.41 12.08 -6.74
CA SER A 135 1.82 11.22 -7.78
C SER A 135 2.61 11.28 -9.08
N ARG A 136 3.10 12.46 -9.45
CA ARG A 136 3.98 12.63 -10.62
C ARG A 136 5.29 11.88 -10.47
N SER A 137 5.95 11.94 -9.31
CA SER A 137 7.20 11.21 -9.08
C SER A 137 7.03 9.69 -9.21
N CYS A 138 5.89 9.14 -8.76
CA CYS A 138 5.55 7.74 -8.96
C CYS A 138 5.44 7.38 -10.46
N ILE A 139 4.72 8.20 -11.23
CA ILE A 139 4.52 7.99 -12.67
C ILE A 139 5.86 8.05 -13.41
N GLU A 140 6.67 9.06 -13.14
CA GLU A 140 7.96 9.24 -13.82
C GLU A 140 8.94 8.11 -13.46
N CYS A 141 8.99 7.67 -12.19
CA CYS A 141 9.78 6.52 -11.80
C CYS A 141 9.32 5.24 -12.56
N HIS A 142 8.02 5.00 -12.65
CA HIS A 142 7.48 3.85 -13.38
C HIS A 142 7.72 3.92 -14.89
N LYS A 143 7.77 5.11 -15.50
CA LYS A 143 8.19 5.28 -16.90
C LYS A 143 9.65 4.84 -17.10
N LEU A 144 10.55 5.23 -16.20
CA LEU A 144 11.95 4.81 -16.24
C LEU A 144 12.11 3.30 -16.12
N ILE A 145 11.33 2.65 -15.27
CA ILE A 145 11.39 1.20 -15.05
C ILE A 145 10.88 0.43 -16.28
N ARG A 146 9.78 0.93 -16.90
CA ARG A 146 9.16 0.28 -18.06
C ARG A 146 9.89 0.51 -19.38
N ASP A 147 10.62 1.63 -19.49
CA ASP A 147 11.37 1.99 -20.70
C ASP A 147 12.82 2.31 -20.35
N PRO A 148 13.68 1.28 -20.21
CA PRO A 148 15.09 1.45 -19.86
C PRO A 148 15.90 2.30 -20.86
N ALA A 149 15.45 2.43 -22.11
CA ALA A 149 16.12 3.24 -23.13
C ALA A 149 16.04 4.75 -22.85
N LYS A 150 15.07 5.20 -22.05
CA LYS A 150 14.90 6.62 -21.65
C LYS A 150 15.69 7.02 -20.41
N GLN A 151 16.61 6.20 -19.97
CA GLN A 151 17.39 6.41 -18.73
C GLN A 151 18.74 7.09 -18.98
N HIS A 152 18.92 7.70 -20.15
CA HIS A 152 20.13 8.44 -20.54
C HIS A 152 20.03 9.92 -20.24
#